data_b21ffd8a402a9814c87c2e6800ee4002
#
_entry.id   b21ffd8a402a9814c87c2e6800ee4002
#
_cell.length_a   1.000
_cell.length_b   1.000
_cell.length_c   1.000
_cell.angle_alpha   90.00
_cell.angle_beta   90.00
_cell.angle_gamma   90.00
#
_symmetry.space_group_name_H-M   'P 1'
#
loop_
_entity.id
_entity.type
_entity.pdbx_description
1 polymer ?
#
loop_
_entity_poly.entity_id
_entity_poly.type
_entity_poly.pdbx_seq_one_letter_code
_entity_poly.pdbx_strand_id
1 'polypeptide(L)'
;VNPEHPTNPAWLREIDLALCAHPQILLTGNVRDLYRLPDPGFAGRVRFMGLVEALWSVAQPRGYGALLAYSTGVGVELISATPEGRTAAEQVLREADVEQRRPLHMAQVRDLITAVTDLDRRRAAGPPVALVLSDAARLFTGELLSPEERLFLATADRLAYRALPVGNGYNTVFWVLDREHDLPAWFATGNHTLRITGIPEPDLSARLATARDMAVKLPEMPEEESERQAVARRFAEASHGMRLRSMQDVVRLAAAAGIPGARIDDAVRAFRVGVPDNPWQSAGLRDRLRTAEKELGTRVLGQPDAVRRVLDILARSATGLSGAHTGNTSKPRGVLFFAGPTGVGKTELAKALAELLFGDENAYLRFDMSEFSAEHSEARLIGAPPGFIGHDAGGELTNGIRQQPFRVVLFDEIEKAHQRLLDKFLQILDDGRLTDGRGGTVYFTEALIVFTTNLGIVVPGEDNKPVENVTDEMELPEIEERVRQYIEVFFRHLIGRPELYNRVEQSIVVFDFLRPEAALEIADRTIGRVADAVRRNFGATLEFSDSAREELLQQATYNLRNGGRGIVATIESILLNPLARELFARPPVPGQALRVAAIEPQGQNYVLVME
;
A
#
# COMPACT_ATOMS: atom_id res chain seq x y z
N VAL A 1 -21.65 -29.22 -5.28
CA VAL A 1 -22.72 -28.31 -4.84
C VAL A 1 -23.26 -27.67 -6.10
N ASN A 2 -24.54 -27.88 -6.36
CA ASN A 2 -25.22 -27.37 -7.55
C ASN A 2 -25.23 -25.83 -7.48
N PRO A 3 -24.67 -25.07 -8.43
CA PRO A 3 -24.52 -23.61 -8.34
C PRO A 3 -25.85 -22.85 -8.49
N GLU A 4 -26.94 -23.54 -8.75
CA GLU A 4 -28.25 -22.92 -9.05
C GLU A 4 -29.09 -22.57 -7.82
N HIS A 5 -28.78 -23.08 -6.62
CA HIS A 5 -29.51 -22.71 -5.40
C HIS A 5 -28.57 -22.03 -4.40
N PRO A 6 -28.85 -20.76 -4.09
CA PRO A 6 -28.04 -20.04 -3.09
C PRO A 6 -28.24 -20.70 -1.72
N THR A 7 -27.15 -21.13 -1.12
CA THR A 7 -27.14 -21.69 0.25
C THR A 7 -26.47 -20.70 1.20
N ASN A 8 -26.87 -20.73 2.48
CA ASN A 8 -26.20 -19.95 3.50
C ASN A 8 -24.72 -20.27 3.58
N PRO A 9 -23.82 -19.29 3.75
CA PRO A 9 -22.40 -19.50 3.94
C PRO A 9 -22.12 -20.32 5.21
N ALA A 10 -20.95 -20.94 5.28
CA ALA A 10 -20.58 -21.85 6.37
C ALA A 10 -20.71 -21.20 7.76
N TRP A 11 -20.23 -19.96 7.91
CA TRP A 11 -20.30 -19.22 9.17
C TRP A 11 -21.75 -18.98 9.63
N LEU A 12 -22.69 -18.71 8.70
CA LEU A 12 -24.09 -18.47 9.05
C LEU A 12 -24.82 -19.78 9.40
N ARG A 13 -24.45 -20.91 8.79
CA ARG A 13 -24.91 -22.25 9.19
C ARG A 13 -24.38 -22.66 10.56
N GLU A 14 -23.14 -22.26 10.88
CA GLU A 14 -22.59 -22.46 12.22
C GLU A 14 -23.36 -21.68 13.27
N ILE A 15 -23.72 -20.41 12.99
CA ILE A 15 -24.56 -19.59 13.87
C ILE A 15 -25.95 -20.23 14.04
N ASP A 16 -26.55 -20.71 12.96
CA ASP A 16 -27.85 -21.40 13.00
C ASP A 16 -27.86 -22.59 13.98
N LEU A 17 -26.77 -23.36 13.99
CA LEU A 17 -26.59 -24.46 14.96
C LEU A 17 -26.30 -23.93 16.38
N ALA A 18 -25.49 -22.88 16.50
CA ALA A 18 -25.09 -22.33 17.78
C ALA A 18 -26.28 -21.72 18.56
N LEU A 19 -27.29 -21.21 17.88
CA LEU A 19 -28.51 -20.67 18.49
C LEU A 19 -29.26 -21.69 19.38
N CYS A 20 -29.11 -22.98 19.10
CA CYS A 20 -29.72 -24.03 19.92
C CYS A 20 -28.90 -24.39 21.17
N ALA A 21 -27.60 -24.06 21.19
CA ALA A 21 -26.67 -24.58 22.17
C ALA A 21 -26.00 -23.51 23.06
N HIS A 22 -25.97 -22.25 22.59
CA HIS A 22 -25.20 -21.20 23.25
C HIS A 22 -26.03 -19.95 23.52
N PRO A 23 -26.07 -19.46 24.78
CA PRO A 23 -26.76 -18.22 25.13
C PRO A 23 -26.00 -16.98 24.69
N GLN A 24 -24.69 -17.10 24.38
CA GLN A 24 -23.87 -16.01 23.86
C GLN A 24 -23.05 -16.46 22.66
N ILE A 25 -22.99 -15.61 21.64
CA ILE A 25 -22.24 -15.84 20.42
C ILE A 25 -21.39 -14.60 20.13
N LEU A 26 -20.08 -14.80 19.99
CA LEU A 26 -19.12 -13.76 19.67
C LEU A 26 -18.76 -13.86 18.19
N LEU A 27 -18.96 -12.76 17.46
CA LEU A 27 -18.73 -12.65 16.03
C LEU A 27 -17.54 -11.74 15.75
N THR A 28 -16.56 -12.24 14.99
CA THR A 28 -15.32 -11.49 14.66
C THR A 28 -15.02 -11.52 13.17
N GLY A 29 -14.09 -10.69 12.73
CA GLY A 29 -13.60 -10.65 11.35
C GLY A 29 -14.41 -9.73 10.44
N ASN A 30 -14.94 -10.25 9.35
CA ASN A 30 -15.64 -9.44 8.34
C ASN A 30 -17.09 -9.07 8.76
N VAL A 31 -17.26 -8.49 9.96
CA VAL A 31 -18.57 -8.20 10.59
C VAL A 31 -19.28 -6.96 10.02
N ARG A 32 -18.58 -6.11 9.26
CA ARG A 32 -19.12 -4.83 8.73
C ARG A 32 -19.36 -4.85 7.22
N ASP A 33 -19.55 -6.03 6.65
CA ASP A 33 -19.76 -6.21 5.21
C ASP A 33 -21.24 -6.36 4.84
N LEU A 34 -21.47 -6.54 3.57
CA LEU A 34 -22.70 -7.09 3.02
C LEU A 34 -22.50 -8.59 2.78
N TYR A 35 -23.58 -9.33 2.91
CA TYR A 35 -23.56 -10.77 2.67
C TYR A 35 -24.58 -11.11 1.59
N ARG A 36 -24.16 -11.89 0.60
CA ARG A 36 -25.00 -12.42 -0.47
C ARG A 36 -25.73 -13.65 0.05
N LEU A 37 -26.98 -13.52 0.39
CA LEU A 37 -27.79 -14.57 1.03
C LEU A 37 -29.04 -14.88 0.20
N PRO A 38 -29.65 -16.10 0.37
CA PRO A 38 -30.97 -16.40 -0.16
C PRO A 38 -31.98 -15.36 0.30
N ASP A 39 -32.86 -14.92 -0.60
CA ASP A 39 -33.96 -14.03 -0.22
C ASP A 39 -35.03 -14.84 0.52
N PRO A 40 -35.35 -14.53 1.80
CA PRO A 40 -36.36 -15.24 2.55
C PRO A 40 -37.77 -15.17 1.94
N GLY A 41 -38.04 -14.13 1.14
CA GLY A 41 -39.37 -13.92 0.51
C GLY A 41 -39.51 -14.54 -0.86
N PHE A 42 -38.41 -14.92 -1.52
CA PHE A 42 -38.47 -15.40 -2.91
C PHE A 42 -37.46 -16.52 -3.15
N ALA A 43 -37.92 -17.74 -3.27
CA ALA A 43 -37.07 -18.89 -3.57
C ALA A 43 -36.26 -18.69 -4.87
N GLY A 44 -34.99 -19.00 -4.81
CA GLY A 44 -34.06 -18.86 -5.94
C GLY A 44 -33.50 -17.43 -6.17
N ARG A 45 -33.98 -16.43 -5.44
CA ARG A 45 -33.39 -15.08 -5.45
C ARG A 45 -32.35 -14.89 -4.36
N VAL A 46 -31.44 -13.94 -4.59
CA VAL A 46 -30.45 -13.51 -3.61
C VAL A 46 -30.68 -12.06 -3.22
N ARG A 47 -30.36 -11.76 -1.97
CA ARG A 47 -30.38 -10.40 -1.44
C ARG A 47 -29.05 -10.11 -0.75
N PHE A 48 -28.58 -8.88 -0.86
CA PHE A 48 -27.44 -8.38 -0.10
C PHE A 48 -27.92 -7.77 1.21
N MET A 49 -27.51 -8.35 2.32
CA MET A 49 -27.94 -8.00 3.67
C MET A 49 -26.76 -7.61 4.54
N GLY A 50 -26.96 -6.70 5.50
CA GLY A 50 -26.02 -6.46 6.58
C GLY A 50 -26.01 -7.60 7.61
N LEU A 51 -25.06 -7.57 8.56
CA LEU A 51 -24.90 -8.64 9.58
C LEU A 51 -26.20 -8.88 10.38
N VAL A 52 -26.81 -7.81 10.88
CA VAL A 52 -27.99 -7.91 11.75
C VAL A 52 -29.18 -8.55 11.01
N GLU A 53 -29.39 -8.17 9.73
CA GLU A 53 -30.42 -8.79 8.88
C GLU A 53 -30.10 -10.26 8.58
N ALA A 54 -28.81 -10.58 8.37
CA ALA A 54 -28.34 -11.94 8.16
C ALA A 54 -28.60 -12.83 9.39
N LEU A 55 -28.36 -12.32 10.58
CA LEU A 55 -28.66 -13.02 11.84
C LEU A 55 -30.15 -13.28 11.99
N TRP A 56 -31.00 -12.29 11.64
CA TRP A 56 -32.44 -12.49 11.67
C TRP A 56 -32.92 -13.58 10.71
N SER A 57 -32.32 -13.68 9.53
CA SER A 57 -32.70 -14.68 8.51
C SER A 57 -32.52 -16.13 8.98
N VAL A 58 -31.68 -16.40 9.97
CA VAL A 58 -31.51 -17.73 10.60
C VAL A 58 -32.17 -17.84 11.96
N ALA A 59 -32.33 -16.74 12.71
CA ALA A 59 -32.96 -16.75 14.00
C ALA A 59 -34.51 -16.93 13.88
N GLN A 60 -35.14 -16.23 12.94
CA GLN A 60 -36.59 -16.31 12.77
C GLN A 60 -37.09 -17.74 12.48
N PRO A 61 -36.49 -18.55 11.57
CA PRO A 61 -36.90 -19.94 11.35
C PRO A 61 -36.69 -20.85 12.57
N ARG A 62 -35.81 -20.46 13.52
CA ARG A 62 -35.59 -21.13 14.81
C ARG A 62 -36.62 -20.76 15.88
N GLY A 63 -37.61 -19.92 15.53
CA GLY A 63 -38.67 -19.52 16.43
C GLY A 63 -38.42 -18.25 17.24
N TYR A 64 -37.34 -17.52 16.93
CA TYR A 64 -37.12 -16.22 17.57
C TYR A 64 -38.23 -15.24 17.17
N GLY A 65 -38.76 -14.56 18.18
CA GLY A 65 -39.83 -13.59 18.00
C GLY A 65 -39.36 -12.18 17.71
N ALA A 66 -38.16 -11.79 18.21
CA ALA A 66 -37.65 -10.46 18.00
C ALA A 66 -36.11 -10.43 17.99
N LEU A 67 -35.57 -9.44 17.28
CA LEU A 67 -34.15 -9.08 17.25
C LEU A 67 -33.99 -7.61 17.63
N LEU A 68 -33.33 -7.38 18.75
CA LEU A 68 -32.89 -6.07 19.22
C LEU A 68 -31.44 -5.86 18.80
N ALA A 69 -31.09 -4.67 18.39
CA ALA A 69 -29.69 -4.28 18.14
C ALA A 69 -29.34 -3.04 18.95
N TYR A 70 -28.22 -3.11 19.66
CA TYR A 70 -27.62 -1.99 20.36
C TYR A 70 -26.41 -1.49 19.58
N SER A 71 -26.31 -0.17 19.41
CA SER A 71 -25.14 0.51 18.85
C SER A 71 -24.75 1.71 19.72
N THR A 72 -23.44 1.88 19.94
CA THR A 72 -22.91 3.02 20.72
C THR A 72 -23.31 4.34 20.05
N GLY A 73 -23.88 5.25 20.82
CA GLY A 73 -24.34 6.56 20.34
C GLY A 73 -25.74 6.60 19.73
N VAL A 74 -26.30 5.47 19.30
CA VAL A 74 -27.68 5.37 18.79
C VAL A 74 -28.63 4.83 19.88
N GLY A 75 -28.16 3.87 20.67
CA GLY A 75 -28.94 3.14 21.65
C GLY A 75 -29.46 1.81 21.09
N VAL A 76 -30.60 1.34 21.60
CA VAL A 76 -31.22 0.09 21.19
C VAL A 76 -32.35 0.32 20.19
N GLU A 77 -32.41 -0.53 19.17
CA GLU A 77 -33.46 -0.54 18.13
C GLU A 77 -34.07 -1.92 18.00
N LEU A 78 -35.40 -1.98 17.77
CA LEU A 78 -36.06 -3.19 17.36
C LEU A 78 -35.93 -3.34 15.85
N ILE A 79 -35.08 -4.26 15.41
CA ILE A 79 -34.77 -4.47 13.98
C ILE A 79 -35.87 -5.25 13.27
N SER A 80 -36.31 -6.34 13.89
CA SER A 80 -37.38 -7.20 13.35
C SER A 80 -38.13 -7.90 14.47
N ALA A 81 -39.40 -8.14 14.27
CA ALA A 81 -40.23 -8.91 15.21
C ALA A 81 -41.46 -9.52 14.55
N THR A 82 -41.87 -10.69 15.05
CA THR A 82 -43.24 -11.22 14.87
C THR A 82 -44.20 -10.41 15.76
N PRO A 83 -45.53 -10.52 15.57
CA PRO A 83 -46.48 -9.84 16.45
C PRO A 83 -46.29 -10.17 17.94
N GLU A 84 -46.14 -11.46 18.29
CA GLU A 84 -45.89 -11.89 19.67
C GLU A 84 -44.47 -11.48 20.15
N GLY A 85 -43.48 -11.53 19.27
CA GLY A 85 -42.10 -11.12 19.56
C GLY A 85 -41.98 -9.63 19.85
N ARG A 86 -42.78 -8.78 19.23
CA ARG A 86 -42.82 -7.34 19.53
C ARG A 86 -43.21 -7.09 20.99
N THR A 87 -44.24 -7.77 21.48
CA THR A 87 -44.64 -7.67 22.89
C THR A 87 -43.50 -8.13 23.82
N ALA A 88 -42.82 -9.23 23.48
CA ALA A 88 -41.67 -9.72 24.24
C ALA A 88 -40.52 -8.73 24.25
N ALA A 89 -40.20 -8.13 23.11
CA ALA A 89 -39.14 -7.09 23.02
C ALA A 89 -39.48 -5.83 23.82
N GLU A 90 -40.71 -5.35 23.74
CA GLU A 90 -41.17 -4.20 24.53
C GLU A 90 -41.13 -4.47 26.03
N GLN A 91 -41.38 -5.71 26.44
CA GLN A 91 -41.24 -6.12 27.84
C GLN A 91 -39.78 -6.07 28.26
N VAL A 92 -38.84 -6.57 27.45
CA VAL A 92 -37.39 -6.47 27.70
C VAL A 92 -36.97 -5.03 27.93
N LEU A 93 -37.39 -4.12 27.05
CA LEU A 93 -37.02 -2.71 27.13
C LEU A 93 -37.55 -2.03 28.40
N ARG A 94 -38.78 -2.37 28.77
CA ARG A 94 -39.38 -1.88 30.05
C ARG A 94 -38.64 -2.42 31.28
N GLU A 95 -38.30 -3.70 31.30
CA GLU A 95 -37.56 -4.31 32.42
C GLU A 95 -36.13 -3.75 32.56
N ALA A 96 -35.51 -3.37 31.45
CA ALA A 96 -34.21 -2.73 31.42
C ALA A 96 -34.26 -1.23 31.70
N ASP A 97 -35.44 -0.62 31.81
CA ASP A 97 -35.64 0.84 31.90
C ASP A 97 -34.93 1.58 30.74
N VAL A 98 -35.12 1.09 29.52
CA VAL A 98 -34.43 1.58 28.32
C VAL A 98 -35.45 2.04 27.28
N GLU A 99 -35.25 3.27 26.79
CA GLU A 99 -35.99 3.80 25.66
C GLU A 99 -35.25 3.53 24.34
N GLN A 100 -35.99 3.19 23.28
CA GLN A 100 -35.39 3.00 21.95
C GLN A 100 -34.77 4.30 21.42
N ARG A 101 -33.67 4.14 20.69
CA ARG A 101 -32.94 5.23 20.03
C ARG A 101 -32.42 6.32 20.96
N ARG A 102 -32.10 5.96 22.18
CA ARG A 102 -31.38 6.83 23.12
C ARG A 102 -30.03 6.22 23.49
N PRO A 103 -28.96 7.01 23.50
CA PRO A 103 -27.66 6.53 23.98
C PRO A 103 -27.76 5.95 25.38
N LEU A 104 -27.12 4.81 25.62
CA LEU A 104 -27.13 4.12 26.90
C LEU A 104 -25.78 4.22 27.58
N HIS A 105 -25.78 4.35 28.90
CA HIS A 105 -24.61 4.13 29.72
C HIS A 105 -24.34 2.64 29.90
N MET A 106 -23.11 2.26 30.25
CA MET A 106 -22.70 0.86 30.41
C MET A 106 -23.60 0.08 31.38
N ALA A 107 -24.03 0.71 32.49
CA ALA A 107 -24.98 0.11 33.44
C ALA A 107 -26.30 -0.26 32.77
N GLN A 108 -26.85 0.59 31.91
CA GLN A 108 -28.10 0.32 31.17
C GLN A 108 -27.92 -0.78 30.13
N VAL A 109 -26.76 -0.86 29.45
CA VAL A 109 -26.47 -1.97 28.54
C VAL A 109 -26.37 -3.29 29.31
N ARG A 110 -25.76 -3.30 30.50
CA ARG A 110 -25.74 -4.45 31.40
C ARG A 110 -27.16 -4.87 31.80
N ASP A 111 -28.01 -3.91 32.16
CA ASP A 111 -29.40 -4.17 32.58
C ASP A 111 -30.23 -4.68 31.38
N LEU A 112 -29.94 -4.21 30.15
CA LEU A 112 -30.52 -4.74 28.93
C LEU A 112 -30.11 -6.21 28.68
N ILE A 113 -28.83 -6.57 28.84
CA ILE A 113 -28.38 -7.97 28.75
C ILE A 113 -29.08 -8.80 29.82
N THR A 114 -29.19 -8.27 31.04
CA THR A 114 -29.87 -8.96 32.14
C THR A 114 -31.37 -9.19 31.82
N ALA A 115 -32.05 -8.18 31.32
CA ALA A 115 -33.47 -8.29 30.93
C ALA A 115 -33.69 -9.28 29.78
N VAL A 116 -32.73 -9.42 28.84
CA VAL A 116 -32.79 -10.41 27.77
C VAL A 116 -32.56 -11.83 28.32
N THR A 117 -31.60 -12.04 29.24
CA THR A 117 -31.11 -13.37 29.62
C THR A 117 -31.73 -13.93 30.91
N ASP A 118 -32.22 -13.09 31.84
CA ASP A 118 -32.76 -13.51 33.13
C ASP A 118 -34.20 -14.01 33.02
N LEU A 119 -34.38 -15.33 32.98
CA LEU A 119 -35.67 -16.00 32.80
C LEU A 119 -36.51 -16.11 34.06
N ASP A 120 -35.96 -15.94 35.24
CA ASP A 120 -36.77 -15.96 36.48
C ASP A 120 -37.83 -14.86 36.50
N ARG A 121 -37.57 -13.77 35.79
CA ARG A 121 -38.51 -12.66 35.57
C ARG A 121 -39.46 -12.90 34.39
N ARG A 122 -39.16 -13.88 33.50
CA ARG A 122 -39.88 -14.13 32.25
C ARG A 122 -40.65 -15.46 32.17
N ARG A 123 -40.93 -16.09 33.28
CA ARG A 123 -41.62 -17.40 33.31
C ARG A 123 -42.99 -17.45 32.62
N ALA A 124 -43.41 -16.35 32.05
CA ALA A 124 -44.68 -16.30 31.37
C ALA A 124 -44.52 -15.74 29.94
N ALA A 125 -44.44 -16.62 28.99
CA ALA A 125 -44.97 -16.44 27.66
C ALA A 125 -44.23 -15.50 26.70
N GLY A 126 -43.53 -16.10 25.78
CA GLY A 126 -43.17 -15.43 24.53
C GLY A 126 -42.08 -16.19 23.79
N PRO A 127 -41.97 -15.97 22.48
CA PRO A 127 -40.86 -16.50 21.70
C PRO A 127 -39.50 -15.89 22.18
N PRO A 128 -38.39 -16.60 21.97
CA PRO A 128 -37.07 -16.09 22.34
C PRO A 128 -36.76 -14.77 21.64
N VAL A 129 -36.01 -13.89 22.35
CA VAL A 129 -35.54 -12.60 21.86
C VAL A 129 -34.01 -12.64 21.76
N ALA A 130 -33.49 -12.18 20.62
CA ALA A 130 -32.04 -12.00 20.46
C ALA A 130 -31.65 -10.54 20.61
N LEU A 131 -30.46 -10.31 21.18
CA LEU A 131 -29.82 -9.00 21.28
C LEU A 131 -28.48 -9.00 20.56
N VAL A 132 -28.26 -8.04 19.65
CA VAL A 132 -27.00 -7.82 18.97
C VAL A 132 -26.31 -6.58 19.55
N LEU A 133 -25.12 -6.74 20.11
CA LEU A 133 -24.24 -5.64 20.53
C LEU A 133 -23.33 -5.30 19.33
N SER A 134 -23.78 -4.42 18.45
CA SER A 134 -23.17 -4.15 17.14
C SER A 134 -21.77 -3.52 17.21
N ASP A 135 -21.46 -2.81 18.29
CA ASP A 135 -20.18 -2.13 18.52
C ASP A 135 -19.61 -2.51 19.88
N ALA A 136 -19.60 -3.80 20.22
CA ALA A 136 -19.22 -4.26 21.57
C ALA A 136 -17.80 -3.82 21.98
N ALA A 137 -16.84 -3.77 21.04
CA ALA A 137 -15.49 -3.26 21.30
C ALA A 137 -15.47 -1.81 21.80
N ARG A 138 -16.42 -0.98 21.37
CA ARG A 138 -16.50 0.44 21.77
C ARG A 138 -17.08 0.68 23.16
N LEU A 139 -17.57 -0.36 23.80
CA LEU A 139 -17.98 -0.31 25.20
C LEU A 139 -16.78 -0.25 26.15
N PHE A 140 -15.59 -0.58 25.66
CA PHE A 140 -14.36 -0.67 26.43
C PHE A 140 -13.39 0.42 25.97
N THR A 141 -12.83 1.19 26.91
CA THR A 141 -12.12 2.44 26.60
C THR A 141 -10.60 2.38 26.66
N GLY A 142 -10.01 1.22 26.94
CA GLY A 142 -8.55 1.12 27.03
C GLY A 142 -8.01 -0.31 27.17
N GLU A 143 -6.69 -0.43 27.16
CA GLU A 143 -5.99 -1.71 27.37
C GLU A 143 -6.24 -2.29 28.78
N LEU A 144 -6.50 -1.42 29.76
CA LEU A 144 -6.83 -1.80 31.14
C LEU A 144 -8.29 -1.49 31.42
N LEU A 145 -9.07 -2.54 31.65
CA LEU A 145 -10.47 -2.41 32.00
C LEU A 145 -10.66 -1.66 33.33
N SER A 146 -11.55 -0.69 33.35
CA SER A 146 -12.05 -0.04 34.56
C SER A 146 -12.82 -1.03 35.45
N PRO A 147 -13.04 -0.73 36.75
CA PRO A 147 -13.86 -1.56 37.61
C PRO A 147 -15.29 -1.79 37.06
N GLU A 148 -15.87 -0.79 36.41
CA GLU A 148 -17.21 -0.87 35.81
C GLU A 148 -17.23 -1.81 34.62
N GLU A 149 -16.25 -1.73 33.74
CA GLU A 149 -16.09 -2.63 32.56
C GLU A 149 -15.86 -4.08 33.00
N ARG A 150 -15.05 -4.32 34.05
CA ARG A 150 -14.87 -5.66 34.62
C ARG A 150 -16.15 -6.21 35.20
N LEU A 151 -16.91 -5.39 35.96
CA LEU A 151 -18.20 -5.80 36.50
C LEU A 151 -19.21 -6.13 35.40
N PHE A 152 -19.23 -5.33 34.32
CA PHE A 152 -20.07 -5.56 33.17
C PHE A 152 -19.81 -6.93 32.54
N LEU A 153 -18.55 -7.23 32.19
CA LEU A 153 -18.17 -8.52 31.58
C LEU A 153 -18.40 -9.70 32.54
N ALA A 154 -18.05 -9.57 33.82
CA ALA A 154 -18.30 -10.60 34.80
C ALA A 154 -19.80 -10.88 35.02
N THR A 155 -20.64 -9.85 34.89
CA THR A 155 -22.09 -10.02 34.95
C THR A 155 -22.60 -10.75 33.71
N ALA A 156 -22.13 -10.36 32.51
CA ALA A 156 -22.51 -11.01 31.25
C ALA A 156 -22.10 -12.50 31.24
N ASP A 157 -20.88 -12.81 31.71
CA ASP A 157 -20.40 -14.19 31.86
C ASP A 157 -21.29 -15.00 32.81
N ARG A 158 -21.57 -14.47 34.00
CA ARG A 158 -22.45 -15.11 34.98
C ARG A 158 -23.86 -15.36 34.43
N LEU A 159 -24.41 -14.41 33.67
CA LEU A 159 -25.74 -14.54 33.05
C LEU A 159 -25.75 -15.66 32.02
N ALA A 160 -24.67 -15.86 31.25
CA ALA A 160 -24.57 -16.95 30.30
C ALA A 160 -24.60 -18.32 30.99
N TYR A 161 -23.91 -18.51 32.13
CA TYR A 161 -23.97 -19.75 32.92
C TYR A 161 -25.33 -20.03 33.54
N ARG A 162 -26.13 -18.99 33.79
CA ARG A 162 -27.46 -19.12 34.38
C ARG A 162 -28.60 -19.14 33.36
N ALA A 163 -28.29 -18.92 32.09
CA ALA A 163 -29.26 -18.89 31.03
C ALA A 163 -30.02 -20.22 30.95
N LEU A 164 -31.36 -20.14 30.84
CA LEU A 164 -32.21 -21.29 30.66
C LEU A 164 -32.73 -21.33 29.21
N PRO A 165 -32.96 -22.53 28.63
CA PRO A 165 -33.52 -22.65 27.30
C PRO A 165 -34.93 -22.05 27.23
N VAL A 166 -35.25 -21.40 26.09
CA VAL A 166 -36.56 -20.88 25.72
C VAL A 166 -36.96 -21.54 24.40
N GLY A 167 -37.97 -22.39 24.43
CA GLY A 167 -38.31 -23.21 23.26
C GLY A 167 -37.16 -24.14 22.89
N ASN A 168 -36.68 -24.04 21.64
CA ASN A 168 -35.58 -24.85 21.12
C ASN A 168 -34.19 -24.16 21.20
N GLY A 169 -34.04 -23.06 21.94
CA GLY A 169 -32.81 -22.30 22.01
C GLY A 169 -32.72 -21.47 23.29
N TYR A 170 -32.03 -20.37 23.22
CA TYR A 170 -31.83 -19.40 24.30
C TYR A 170 -32.28 -18.01 23.88
N ASN A 171 -32.46 -17.10 24.82
CA ASN A 171 -32.40 -15.67 24.52
C ASN A 171 -30.94 -15.32 24.28
N THR A 172 -30.55 -15.23 23.02
CA THR A 172 -29.12 -15.15 22.64
C THR A 172 -28.63 -13.72 22.56
N VAL A 173 -27.43 -13.48 23.13
CA VAL A 173 -26.69 -12.21 22.99
C VAL A 173 -25.56 -12.42 22.01
N PHE A 174 -25.56 -11.64 20.92
CA PHE A 174 -24.48 -11.57 19.95
C PHE A 174 -23.53 -10.42 20.29
N TRP A 175 -22.24 -10.73 20.44
CA TRP A 175 -21.14 -9.79 20.60
C TRP A 175 -20.48 -9.58 19.25
N VAL A 176 -20.56 -8.38 18.68
CA VAL A 176 -19.96 -8.08 17.37
C VAL A 176 -18.68 -7.27 17.60
N LEU A 177 -17.54 -7.84 17.21
CA LEU A 177 -16.20 -7.30 17.39
C LEU A 177 -15.46 -7.27 16.08
N ASP A 178 -14.56 -6.30 15.92
CA ASP A 178 -13.67 -6.28 14.77
C ASP A 178 -12.57 -7.35 14.90
N ARG A 179 -12.06 -7.61 16.14
CA ARG A 179 -11.04 -8.60 16.45
C ARG A 179 -11.38 -9.35 17.74
N GLU A 180 -10.92 -10.59 17.84
CA GLU A 180 -11.13 -11.42 19.04
C GLU A 180 -10.51 -10.80 20.30
N HIS A 181 -9.36 -10.12 20.16
CA HIS A 181 -8.63 -9.49 21.29
C HIS A 181 -9.24 -8.16 21.76
N ASP A 182 -10.30 -7.68 21.13
CA ASP A 182 -11.03 -6.50 21.61
C ASP A 182 -11.73 -6.77 22.95
N LEU A 183 -11.82 -8.05 23.36
CA LEU A 183 -12.25 -8.49 24.68
C LEU A 183 -11.12 -9.20 25.44
N PRO A 184 -11.15 -9.17 26.79
CA PRO A 184 -10.16 -9.88 27.60
C PRO A 184 -10.17 -11.40 27.33
N ALA A 185 -8.99 -12.01 27.31
CA ALA A 185 -8.86 -13.43 27.06
C ALA A 185 -9.68 -14.31 28.04
N TRP A 186 -9.79 -13.92 29.31
CA TRP A 186 -10.56 -14.65 30.31
C TRP A 186 -12.07 -14.70 30.01
N PHE A 187 -12.61 -13.70 29.25
CA PHE A 187 -14.02 -13.69 28.85
C PHE A 187 -14.23 -14.54 27.58
N ALA A 188 -13.31 -14.44 26.62
CA ALA A 188 -13.44 -15.12 25.32
C ALA A 188 -12.94 -16.57 25.35
N THR A 189 -11.78 -16.83 26.04
CA THR A 189 -11.08 -18.11 25.97
C THR A 189 -11.49 -19.02 27.13
N GLY A 190 -11.87 -20.27 26.81
CA GLY A 190 -12.24 -21.27 27.82
C GLY A 190 -13.67 -21.12 28.38
N ASN A 191 -14.46 -20.21 27.87
CA ASN A 191 -15.86 -20.03 28.24
C ASN A 191 -16.76 -20.97 27.42
N HIS A 192 -17.28 -22.02 28.03
CA HIS A 192 -18.12 -23.03 27.37
C HIS A 192 -19.53 -22.54 27.00
N THR A 193 -19.97 -21.43 27.54
CA THR A 193 -21.28 -20.83 27.25
C THR A 193 -21.23 -19.84 26.11
N LEU A 194 -20.03 -19.47 25.69
CA LEU A 194 -19.74 -18.53 24.61
C LEU A 194 -19.24 -19.28 23.36
N ARG A 195 -19.94 -19.13 22.25
CA ARG A 195 -19.46 -19.61 20.95
C ARG A 195 -18.75 -18.48 20.19
N ILE A 196 -17.52 -18.72 19.75
CA ILE A 196 -16.78 -17.77 18.87
C ILE A 196 -16.95 -18.24 17.43
N THR A 197 -17.42 -17.36 16.55
CA THR A 197 -17.56 -17.60 15.12
C THR A 197 -16.87 -16.50 14.34
N GLY A 198 -15.84 -16.88 13.58
CA GLY A 198 -15.12 -15.97 12.67
C GLY A 198 -15.87 -15.84 11.34
N ILE A 199 -16.15 -14.62 10.92
CA ILE A 199 -16.73 -14.32 9.61
C ILE A 199 -15.57 -14.03 8.64
N PRO A 200 -15.32 -14.89 7.63
CA PRO A 200 -14.21 -14.73 6.71
C PRO A 200 -14.45 -13.58 5.72
N GLU A 201 -13.36 -13.03 5.19
CA GLU A 201 -13.44 -12.19 4.00
C GLU A 201 -13.93 -12.99 2.80
N PRO A 202 -14.59 -12.33 1.80
CA PRO A 202 -15.11 -13.03 0.63
C PRO A 202 -13.98 -13.66 -0.18
N ASP A 203 -14.07 -14.96 -0.42
CA ASP A 203 -13.18 -15.69 -1.31
C ASP A 203 -13.48 -15.37 -2.79
N LEU A 204 -12.70 -15.92 -3.72
CA LEU A 204 -12.92 -15.71 -5.15
C LEU A 204 -14.30 -16.16 -5.61
N SER A 205 -14.81 -17.27 -5.06
CA SER A 205 -16.14 -17.81 -5.41
C SER A 205 -17.25 -16.85 -4.99
N ALA A 206 -17.20 -16.32 -3.77
CA ALA A 206 -18.14 -15.34 -3.25
C ALA A 206 -18.08 -14.03 -4.05
N ARG A 207 -16.87 -13.55 -4.39
CA ARG A 207 -16.68 -12.36 -5.21
C ARG A 207 -17.21 -12.56 -6.64
N LEU A 208 -16.98 -13.73 -7.25
CA LEU A 208 -17.46 -14.03 -8.60
C LEU A 208 -18.99 -14.09 -8.65
N ALA A 209 -19.63 -14.74 -7.69
CA ALA A 209 -21.07 -14.77 -7.58
C ALA A 209 -21.64 -13.35 -7.41
N THR A 210 -21.03 -12.54 -6.56
CA THR A 210 -21.40 -11.14 -6.34
C THR A 210 -21.18 -10.28 -7.58
N ALA A 211 -20.05 -10.46 -8.27
CA ALA A 211 -19.74 -9.72 -9.48
C ALA A 211 -20.77 -9.97 -10.59
N ARG A 212 -21.24 -11.23 -10.75
CA ARG A 212 -22.31 -11.58 -11.70
C ARG A 212 -23.61 -10.83 -11.40
N ASP A 213 -24.01 -10.76 -10.14
CA ASP A 213 -25.26 -10.08 -9.76
C ASP A 213 -25.14 -8.54 -9.87
N MET A 214 -23.95 -7.98 -9.62
CA MET A 214 -23.72 -6.54 -9.63
C MET A 214 -23.34 -5.98 -11.01
N ALA A 215 -22.70 -6.76 -11.86
CA ALA A 215 -22.21 -6.33 -13.17
C ALA A 215 -23.33 -5.81 -14.08
N VAL A 216 -24.55 -6.32 -13.93
CA VAL A 216 -25.73 -5.86 -14.68
C VAL A 216 -26.00 -4.35 -14.51
N LYS A 217 -25.49 -3.74 -13.43
CA LYS A 217 -25.67 -2.31 -13.13
C LYS A 217 -24.53 -1.43 -13.69
N LEU A 218 -23.53 -2.02 -14.33
CA LEU A 218 -22.42 -1.29 -14.93
C LEU A 218 -22.85 -0.60 -16.24
N PRO A 219 -22.32 0.57 -16.56
CA PRO A 219 -22.53 1.21 -17.85
C PRO A 219 -22.02 0.35 -19.02
N GLU A 220 -22.67 0.44 -20.16
CA GLU A 220 -22.25 -0.16 -21.43
C GLU A 220 -21.82 -1.63 -21.29
N MET A 221 -22.64 -2.42 -20.58
CA MET A 221 -22.39 -3.86 -20.46
C MET A 221 -22.58 -4.54 -21.82
N PRO A 222 -21.69 -5.49 -22.19
CA PRO A 222 -21.83 -6.27 -23.39
C PRO A 222 -23.20 -6.99 -23.46
N GLU A 223 -23.73 -7.17 -24.68
CA GLU A 223 -24.97 -7.91 -24.88
C GLU A 223 -24.74 -9.43 -24.81
N GLU A 224 -23.57 -9.91 -25.23
CA GLU A 224 -23.24 -11.31 -25.25
C GLU A 224 -22.94 -11.85 -23.84
N GLU A 225 -23.56 -12.98 -23.50
CA GLU A 225 -23.42 -13.60 -22.17
C GLU A 225 -21.99 -14.03 -21.84
N SER A 226 -21.23 -14.52 -22.84
CA SER A 226 -19.83 -14.88 -22.69
C SER A 226 -18.95 -13.68 -22.27
N GLU A 227 -19.19 -12.52 -22.87
CA GLU A 227 -18.51 -11.27 -22.54
C GLU A 227 -18.91 -10.73 -21.17
N ARG A 228 -20.20 -10.84 -20.80
CA ARG A 228 -20.67 -10.50 -19.45
C ARG A 228 -19.98 -11.34 -18.38
N GLN A 229 -19.85 -12.63 -18.63
CA GLN A 229 -19.15 -13.54 -17.72
C GLN A 229 -17.66 -13.19 -17.62
N ALA A 230 -17.03 -12.79 -18.74
CA ALA A 230 -15.64 -12.31 -18.73
C ALA A 230 -15.47 -11.02 -17.92
N VAL A 231 -16.40 -10.06 -18.04
CA VAL A 231 -16.42 -8.84 -17.20
C VAL A 231 -16.58 -9.21 -15.72
N ALA A 232 -17.52 -10.08 -15.38
CA ALA A 232 -17.75 -10.51 -13.99
C ALA A 232 -16.52 -11.22 -13.41
N ARG A 233 -15.83 -12.05 -14.20
CA ARG A 233 -14.59 -12.71 -13.78
C ARG A 233 -13.48 -11.70 -13.51
N ARG A 234 -13.23 -10.77 -14.45
CA ARG A 234 -12.24 -9.69 -14.26
C ARG A 234 -12.56 -8.86 -13.02
N PHE A 235 -13.84 -8.50 -12.81
CA PHE A 235 -14.26 -7.76 -11.64
C PHE A 235 -13.94 -8.53 -10.34
N ALA A 236 -14.25 -9.83 -10.27
CA ALA A 236 -13.96 -10.66 -9.11
C ALA A 236 -12.46 -10.80 -8.82
N GLU A 237 -11.64 -10.95 -9.88
CA GLU A 237 -10.18 -11.03 -9.79
C GLU A 237 -9.58 -9.69 -9.35
N ALA A 238 -9.95 -8.59 -10.01
CA ALA A 238 -9.51 -7.25 -9.65
C ALA A 238 -9.91 -6.85 -8.22
N SER A 239 -11.04 -7.34 -7.71
CA SER A 239 -11.54 -7.09 -6.35
C SER A 239 -10.89 -7.98 -5.28
N HIS A 240 -9.73 -8.60 -5.53
CA HIS A 240 -9.03 -9.40 -4.52
C HIS A 240 -8.81 -8.60 -3.22
N GLY A 241 -9.17 -9.21 -2.06
CA GLY A 241 -9.10 -8.56 -0.75
C GLY A 241 -10.12 -7.45 -0.49
N MET A 242 -11.13 -7.28 -1.35
CA MET A 242 -12.23 -6.35 -1.13
C MET A 242 -13.41 -7.03 -0.45
N ARG A 243 -14.09 -6.29 0.41
CA ARG A 243 -15.41 -6.64 0.96
C ARG A 243 -16.50 -6.50 -0.10
N LEU A 244 -17.61 -7.21 0.04
CA LEU A 244 -18.71 -7.12 -0.93
C LEU A 244 -19.35 -5.72 -0.95
N ARG A 245 -19.36 -5.01 0.17
CA ARG A 245 -19.75 -3.59 0.24
C ARG A 245 -18.87 -2.73 -0.65
N SER A 246 -17.54 -2.91 -0.59
CA SER A 246 -16.61 -2.17 -1.44
C SER A 246 -16.81 -2.47 -2.92
N MET A 247 -17.15 -3.73 -3.29
CA MET A 247 -17.50 -4.06 -4.66
C MET A 247 -18.77 -3.32 -5.12
N GLN A 248 -19.78 -3.19 -4.24
CA GLN A 248 -20.97 -2.39 -4.54
C GLN A 248 -20.63 -0.91 -4.75
N ASP A 249 -19.72 -0.36 -3.95
CA ASP A 249 -19.28 1.03 -4.07
C ASP A 249 -18.47 1.25 -5.37
N VAL A 250 -17.66 0.26 -5.81
CA VAL A 250 -17.01 0.29 -7.13
C VAL A 250 -18.02 0.38 -8.26
N VAL A 251 -19.12 -0.41 -8.21
CA VAL A 251 -20.19 -0.34 -9.22
C VAL A 251 -20.86 1.02 -9.22
N ARG A 252 -21.13 1.60 -8.04
CA ARG A 252 -21.68 2.97 -7.94
C ARG A 252 -20.73 4.01 -8.53
N LEU A 253 -19.42 3.89 -8.23
CA LEU A 253 -18.39 4.77 -8.78
C LEU A 253 -18.32 4.63 -10.31
N ALA A 254 -18.32 3.40 -10.84
CA ALA A 254 -18.30 3.16 -12.28
C ALA A 254 -19.51 3.80 -12.97
N ALA A 255 -20.70 3.66 -12.39
CA ALA A 255 -21.91 4.29 -12.91
C ALA A 255 -21.86 5.82 -12.87
N ALA A 256 -21.38 6.41 -11.76
CA ALA A 256 -21.26 7.86 -11.61
C ALA A 256 -20.19 8.49 -12.52
N ALA A 257 -19.07 7.77 -12.75
CA ALA A 257 -17.98 8.22 -13.60
C ALA A 257 -18.15 7.82 -15.09
N GLY A 258 -19.23 7.10 -15.45
CA GLY A 258 -19.45 6.64 -16.83
C GLY A 258 -18.39 5.63 -17.31
N ILE A 259 -17.81 4.84 -16.40
CA ILE A 259 -16.78 3.84 -16.75
C ILE A 259 -17.48 2.59 -17.30
N PRO A 260 -17.24 2.20 -18.57
CA PRO A 260 -17.86 1.04 -19.17
C PRO A 260 -17.53 -0.27 -18.44
N GLY A 261 -18.46 -1.24 -18.43
CA GLY A 261 -18.23 -2.55 -17.84
C GLY A 261 -16.99 -3.26 -18.39
N ALA A 262 -16.67 -3.07 -19.66
CA ALA A 262 -15.44 -3.58 -20.27
C ALA A 262 -14.16 -3.04 -19.60
N ARG A 263 -14.23 -1.91 -18.90
CA ARG A 263 -13.13 -1.25 -18.19
C ARG A 263 -13.29 -1.29 -16.66
N ILE A 264 -13.93 -2.33 -16.13
CA ILE A 264 -14.20 -2.48 -14.69
C ILE A 264 -12.91 -2.41 -13.83
N ASP A 265 -11.78 -2.83 -14.37
CA ASP A 265 -10.47 -2.73 -13.71
C ASP A 265 -10.11 -1.29 -13.37
N ASP A 266 -10.45 -0.33 -14.24
CA ASP A 266 -10.23 1.10 -14.00
C ASP A 266 -11.11 1.61 -12.85
N ALA A 267 -12.35 1.13 -12.74
CA ALA A 267 -13.23 1.50 -11.63
C ALA A 267 -12.72 0.93 -10.29
N VAL A 268 -12.25 -0.32 -10.27
CA VAL A 268 -11.63 -0.93 -9.08
C VAL A 268 -10.38 -0.14 -8.68
N ARG A 269 -9.55 0.21 -9.66
CA ARG A 269 -8.37 1.03 -9.45
C ARG A 269 -8.73 2.40 -8.87
N ALA A 270 -9.66 3.11 -9.52
CA ALA A 270 -10.12 4.42 -9.08
C ALA A 270 -10.67 4.39 -7.64
N PHE A 271 -11.40 3.34 -7.29
CA PHE A 271 -11.88 3.13 -5.92
C PHE A 271 -10.75 2.94 -4.90
N ARG A 272 -9.71 2.13 -5.25
CA ARG A 272 -8.57 1.87 -4.38
C ARG A 272 -7.67 3.08 -4.16
N VAL A 273 -7.45 3.82 -5.24
CA VAL A 273 -6.43 4.87 -5.34
C VAL A 273 -7.04 6.26 -5.11
N GLY A 274 -8.35 6.40 -5.28
CA GLY A 274 -9.06 7.67 -5.14
C GLY A 274 -8.93 8.63 -6.34
N VAL A 275 -8.24 8.21 -7.43
CA VAL A 275 -7.99 9.04 -8.62
C VAL A 275 -8.60 8.36 -9.84
N PRO A 276 -9.57 8.99 -10.53
CA PRO A 276 -10.22 8.38 -11.70
C PRO A 276 -9.31 8.34 -12.93
N ASP A 277 -8.48 9.37 -13.13
CA ASP A 277 -7.57 9.45 -14.26
C ASP A 277 -6.41 8.45 -14.15
N ASN A 278 -6.04 7.86 -15.28
CA ASN A 278 -4.92 6.92 -15.35
C ASN A 278 -3.77 7.51 -16.19
N PRO A 279 -2.75 8.12 -15.57
CA PRO A 279 -1.59 8.64 -16.29
C PRO A 279 -0.88 7.60 -17.15
N TRP A 280 -0.88 6.31 -16.73
CA TRP A 280 -0.25 5.21 -17.47
C TRP A 280 -0.90 4.90 -18.81
N GLN A 281 -2.18 5.22 -18.98
CA GLN A 281 -2.94 4.98 -20.22
C GLN A 281 -3.17 6.28 -21.02
N SER A 282 -2.63 7.40 -20.56
CA SER A 282 -2.79 8.67 -21.26
C SER A 282 -2.11 8.63 -22.64
N ALA A 283 -2.76 9.25 -23.65
CA ALA A 283 -2.17 9.38 -24.97
C ALA A 283 -0.84 10.14 -24.90
N GLY A 284 -0.75 11.17 -24.04
CA GLY A 284 0.47 11.95 -23.84
C GLY A 284 1.65 11.13 -23.29
N LEU A 285 1.43 10.08 -22.49
CA LEU A 285 2.51 9.19 -22.05
C LEU A 285 3.09 8.39 -23.22
N ARG A 286 2.24 7.87 -24.11
CA ARG A 286 2.72 7.11 -25.27
C ARG A 286 3.59 7.98 -26.20
N ASP A 287 3.20 9.23 -26.38
CA ASP A 287 3.97 10.18 -27.21
C ASP A 287 5.28 10.55 -26.53
N ARG A 288 5.29 10.80 -25.21
CA ARG A 288 6.53 11.01 -24.44
C ARG A 288 7.46 9.80 -24.49
N LEU A 289 6.95 8.56 -24.37
CA LEU A 289 7.78 7.36 -24.45
C LEU A 289 8.46 7.17 -25.81
N ARG A 290 7.86 7.70 -26.91
CA ARG A 290 8.50 7.66 -28.23
C ARG A 290 9.74 8.55 -28.34
N THR A 291 9.78 9.68 -27.61
CA THR A 291 10.90 10.63 -27.61
C THR A 291 11.84 10.42 -26.43
N ALA A 292 11.44 9.56 -25.49
CA ALA A 292 12.08 9.40 -24.19
C ALA A 292 13.55 8.96 -24.27
N GLU A 293 13.94 8.15 -25.25
CA GLU A 293 15.34 7.71 -25.40
C GLU A 293 16.26 8.92 -25.55
N LYS A 294 15.88 9.88 -26.41
CA LYS A 294 16.63 11.09 -26.61
C LYS A 294 16.60 11.99 -25.39
N GLU A 295 15.44 12.18 -24.77
CA GLU A 295 15.27 13.05 -23.60
C GLU A 295 16.05 12.53 -22.39
N LEU A 296 15.91 11.24 -22.08
CA LEU A 296 16.66 10.59 -21.00
C LEU A 296 18.16 10.55 -21.29
N GLY A 297 18.57 10.30 -22.54
CA GLY A 297 19.98 10.30 -22.98
C GLY A 297 20.64 11.66 -22.83
N THR A 298 19.90 12.76 -22.98
CA THR A 298 20.44 14.09 -22.70
C THR A 298 20.62 14.36 -21.20
N ARG A 299 19.88 13.68 -20.34
CA ARG A 299 19.92 13.87 -18.89
C ARG A 299 20.87 12.91 -18.19
N VAL A 300 20.91 11.67 -18.66
CA VAL A 300 21.78 10.59 -18.13
C VAL A 300 22.78 10.18 -19.21
N LEU A 301 23.93 10.84 -19.17
CA LEU A 301 24.97 10.67 -20.16
C LEU A 301 25.74 9.36 -19.99
N GLY A 302 26.13 8.75 -21.10
CA GLY A 302 26.96 7.54 -21.13
C GLY A 302 26.24 6.24 -20.76
N GLN A 303 24.89 6.22 -20.73
CA GLN A 303 24.11 5.05 -20.32
C GLN A 303 23.03 4.64 -21.33
N PRO A 304 23.32 4.51 -22.62
CA PRO A 304 22.30 4.27 -23.64
C PRO A 304 21.61 2.90 -23.46
N ASP A 305 22.33 1.86 -23.05
CA ASP A 305 21.80 0.51 -22.87
C ASP A 305 20.87 0.44 -21.66
N ALA A 306 21.25 1.08 -20.55
CA ALA A 306 20.41 1.20 -19.36
C ALA A 306 19.10 1.94 -19.69
N VAL A 307 19.17 3.06 -20.41
CA VAL A 307 17.99 3.83 -20.86
C VAL A 307 17.08 2.98 -21.73
N ARG A 308 17.59 2.29 -22.74
CA ARG A 308 16.78 1.42 -23.61
C ARG A 308 16.07 0.33 -22.82
N ARG A 309 16.79 -0.37 -21.94
CA ARG A 309 16.20 -1.44 -21.11
C ARG A 309 15.10 -0.93 -20.18
N VAL A 310 15.28 0.25 -19.59
CA VAL A 310 14.24 0.90 -18.78
C VAL A 310 13.01 1.22 -19.64
N LEU A 311 13.18 1.76 -20.84
CA LEU A 311 12.08 2.08 -21.73
C LEU A 311 11.30 0.83 -22.18
N ASP A 312 11.96 -0.31 -22.41
CA ASP A 312 11.30 -1.60 -22.69
C ASP A 312 10.41 -2.05 -21.54
N ILE A 313 10.88 -1.90 -20.29
CA ILE A 313 10.11 -2.23 -19.10
C ILE A 313 8.89 -1.29 -18.97
N LEU A 314 9.08 0.01 -19.19
CA LEU A 314 8.00 1.00 -19.15
C LEU A 314 6.98 0.80 -20.28
N ALA A 315 7.41 0.45 -21.48
CA ALA A 315 6.52 0.14 -22.60
C ALA A 315 5.60 -1.04 -22.27
N ARG A 316 6.14 -2.11 -21.66
CA ARG A 316 5.34 -3.23 -21.16
C ARG A 316 4.31 -2.78 -20.12
N SER A 317 4.70 -1.88 -19.22
CA SER A 317 3.81 -1.34 -18.17
C SER A 317 2.70 -0.48 -18.77
N ALA A 318 3.04 0.41 -19.69
CA ALA A 318 2.08 1.31 -20.36
C ALA A 318 1.08 0.55 -21.27
N THR A 319 1.49 -0.58 -21.85
CA THR A 319 0.61 -1.43 -22.66
C THR A 319 -0.25 -2.39 -21.85
N GLY A 320 -0.06 -2.45 -20.50
CA GLY A 320 -0.77 -3.39 -19.64
C GLY A 320 -0.32 -4.85 -19.78
N LEU A 321 0.80 -5.10 -20.46
CA LEU A 321 1.36 -6.44 -20.63
C LEU A 321 2.19 -6.91 -19.43
N SER A 322 2.46 -6.01 -18.48
CA SER A 322 3.09 -6.38 -17.20
C SER A 322 2.18 -7.35 -16.43
N GLY A 323 2.64 -8.58 -16.20
CA GLY A 323 1.86 -9.61 -15.51
C GLY A 323 0.80 -10.33 -16.34
N ALA A 324 0.69 -10.07 -17.65
CA ALA A 324 -0.29 -10.73 -18.52
C ALA A 324 -0.20 -12.26 -18.48
N HIS A 325 1.01 -12.81 -18.27
CA HIS A 325 1.26 -14.24 -18.11
C HIS A 325 0.89 -14.81 -16.73
N THR A 326 0.68 -13.96 -15.72
CA THR A 326 0.35 -14.39 -14.34
C THR A 326 -1.09 -14.08 -13.94
N GLY A 327 -1.83 -13.29 -14.74
CA GLY A 327 -3.21 -12.87 -14.43
C GLY A 327 -3.35 -12.00 -13.18
N ASN A 328 -2.25 -11.54 -12.58
CA ASN A 328 -2.26 -10.76 -11.35
C ASN A 328 -2.13 -9.25 -11.64
N THR A 329 -3.23 -8.52 -11.51
CA THR A 329 -3.32 -7.06 -11.71
C THR A 329 -2.95 -6.25 -10.46
N SER A 330 -2.64 -6.92 -9.34
CA SER A 330 -2.39 -6.26 -8.06
C SER A 330 -0.95 -5.78 -7.88
N LYS A 331 0.00 -6.16 -8.75
CA LYS A 331 1.41 -5.79 -8.65
C LYS A 331 1.66 -4.32 -8.98
N PRO A 332 2.80 -3.73 -8.52
CA PRO A 332 3.25 -2.42 -8.99
C PRO A 332 3.33 -2.35 -10.52
N ARG A 333 3.11 -1.16 -11.10
CA ARG A 333 3.16 -0.96 -12.56
C ARG A 333 4.49 -1.35 -13.16
N GLY A 334 5.58 -1.03 -12.47
CA GLY A 334 6.92 -1.43 -12.88
C GLY A 334 7.83 -1.56 -11.67
N VAL A 335 8.82 -2.43 -11.83
CA VAL A 335 9.92 -2.60 -10.89
C VAL A 335 11.20 -2.46 -11.68
N LEU A 336 12.13 -1.63 -11.21
CA LEU A 336 13.45 -1.42 -11.78
C LEU A 336 14.48 -1.66 -10.69
N PHE A 337 15.56 -2.36 -11.03
CA PHE A 337 16.65 -2.63 -10.11
C PHE A 337 17.96 -2.15 -10.75
N PHE A 338 18.42 -0.95 -10.38
CA PHE A 338 19.60 -0.30 -10.94
C PHE A 338 20.85 -0.74 -10.22
N ALA A 339 21.73 -1.43 -10.90
CA ALA A 339 23.00 -1.89 -10.39
C ALA A 339 24.16 -1.23 -11.15
N GLY A 340 25.27 -0.93 -10.48
CA GLY A 340 26.43 -0.35 -11.14
C GLY A 340 27.26 0.55 -10.24
N PRO A 341 28.35 1.13 -10.76
CA PRO A 341 29.25 1.98 -10.00
C PRO A 341 28.58 3.22 -9.39
N THR A 342 29.25 3.83 -8.44
CA THR A 342 28.76 5.09 -7.84
C THR A 342 28.90 6.25 -8.84
N GLY A 343 27.90 7.14 -8.87
CA GLY A 343 27.98 8.38 -9.65
C GLY A 343 27.72 8.23 -11.16
N VAL A 344 27.26 7.08 -11.65
CA VAL A 344 26.98 6.83 -13.08
C VAL A 344 25.58 7.26 -13.54
N GLY A 345 24.76 7.86 -12.66
CA GLY A 345 23.45 8.41 -13.03
C GLY A 345 22.23 7.59 -12.61
N LYS A 346 22.37 6.53 -11.77
CA LYS A 346 21.24 5.70 -11.29
C LYS A 346 20.10 6.54 -10.67
N THR A 347 20.42 7.37 -9.69
CA THR A 347 19.44 8.24 -9.01
C THR A 347 18.91 9.33 -9.93
N GLU A 348 19.74 9.85 -10.86
CA GLU A 348 19.30 10.85 -11.85
C GLU A 348 18.30 10.27 -12.84
N LEU A 349 18.51 9.02 -13.28
CA LEU A 349 17.56 8.34 -14.15
C LEU A 349 16.20 8.15 -13.44
N ALA A 350 16.19 7.79 -12.14
CA ALA A 350 14.95 7.65 -11.38
C ALA A 350 14.16 8.98 -11.29
N LYS A 351 14.84 10.12 -11.12
CA LYS A 351 14.22 11.45 -11.16
C LYS A 351 13.68 11.79 -12.55
N ALA A 352 14.49 11.54 -13.59
CA ALA A 352 14.09 11.78 -14.96
C ALA A 352 12.84 10.97 -15.34
N LEU A 353 12.71 9.75 -14.80
CA LEU A 353 11.53 8.92 -14.98
C LEU A 353 10.28 9.51 -14.32
N ALA A 354 10.39 10.15 -13.16
CA ALA A 354 9.25 10.80 -12.52
C ALA A 354 8.70 11.93 -13.39
N GLU A 355 9.57 12.76 -13.93
CA GLU A 355 9.19 13.82 -14.86
C GLU A 355 8.58 13.27 -16.17
N LEU A 356 9.23 12.25 -16.76
CA LEU A 356 8.75 11.61 -17.99
C LEU A 356 7.34 11.01 -17.82
N LEU A 357 7.13 10.28 -16.72
CA LEU A 357 5.89 9.53 -16.49
C LEU A 357 4.75 10.42 -16.01
N PHE A 358 5.03 11.33 -15.09
CA PHE A 358 4.00 12.07 -14.36
C PHE A 358 4.02 13.58 -14.64
N GLY A 359 5.01 14.08 -15.40
CA GLY A 359 5.14 15.50 -15.75
C GLY A 359 5.59 16.38 -14.57
N ASP A 360 6.04 15.79 -13.48
CA ASP A 360 6.46 16.47 -12.25
C ASP A 360 7.65 15.75 -11.61
N GLU A 361 8.78 16.43 -11.46
CA GLU A 361 9.94 15.91 -10.73
C GLU A 361 9.62 15.61 -9.26
N ASN A 362 8.60 16.28 -8.67
CA ASN A 362 8.18 16.03 -7.29
C ASN A 362 7.34 14.74 -7.15
N ALA A 363 6.89 14.13 -8.25
CA ALA A 363 6.31 12.79 -8.26
C ALA A 363 7.37 11.70 -7.98
N TYR A 364 8.30 11.99 -7.07
CA TYR A 364 9.46 11.20 -6.70
C TYR A 364 9.59 11.14 -5.18
N LEU A 365 9.71 9.94 -4.65
CA LEU A 365 9.89 9.70 -3.22
C LEU A 365 11.15 8.85 -3.03
N ARG A 366 12.14 9.38 -2.31
CA ARG A 366 13.42 8.71 -2.09
C ARG A 366 13.60 8.30 -0.64
N PHE A 367 14.04 7.06 -0.45
CA PHE A 367 14.48 6.52 0.82
C PHE A 367 15.91 6.02 0.68
N ASP A 368 16.83 6.58 1.44
CA ASP A 368 18.20 6.10 1.56
C ASP A 368 18.23 4.94 2.56
N MET A 369 18.51 3.75 2.09
CA MET A 369 18.44 2.54 2.93
C MET A 369 19.54 2.48 3.98
N SER A 370 20.58 3.29 3.88
CA SER A 370 21.58 3.45 4.94
C SER A 370 20.96 3.99 6.25
N GLU A 371 19.95 4.86 6.14
CA GLU A 371 19.17 5.37 7.29
C GLU A 371 18.23 4.31 7.91
N PHE A 372 17.98 3.23 7.18
CA PHE A 372 17.08 2.13 7.56
C PHE A 372 17.82 0.82 7.84
N SER A 373 19.06 0.90 8.27
CA SER A 373 19.91 -0.24 8.65
C SER A 373 19.61 -0.79 10.06
N ALA A 374 18.99 0.01 10.94
CA ALA A 374 18.64 -0.40 12.30
C ALA A 374 17.26 -1.09 12.34
N GLU A 375 17.10 -2.04 13.28
CA GLU A 375 15.86 -2.82 13.44
C GLU A 375 14.60 -1.95 13.64
N HIS A 376 14.72 -0.86 14.39
CA HIS A 376 13.58 0.03 14.69
C HIS A 376 13.22 1.02 13.56
N SER A 377 14.04 1.11 12.53
CA SER A 377 13.80 2.03 11.41
C SER A 377 12.58 1.64 10.57
N GLU A 378 12.12 0.38 10.64
CA GLU A 378 10.89 -0.09 10.00
C GLU A 378 9.68 0.77 10.38
N ALA A 379 9.57 1.13 11.68
CA ALA A 379 8.46 1.95 12.18
C ALA A 379 8.40 3.35 11.53
N ARG A 380 9.53 3.94 11.18
CA ARG A 380 9.58 5.21 10.45
C ARG A 380 9.04 5.06 9.02
N LEU A 381 9.36 3.94 8.36
CA LEU A 381 8.97 3.70 6.97
C LEU A 381 7.48 3.37 6.83
N ILE A 382 6.96 2.46 7.66
CA ILE A 382 5.59 1.91 7.55
C ILE A 382 4.64 2.34 8.68
N GLY A 383 5.14 3.04 9.71
CA GLY A 383 4.38 3.46 10.89
C GLY A 383 4.61 2.55 12.10
N ALA A 384 4.58 3.13 13.29
CA ALA A 384 4.72 2.40 14.53
C ALA A 384 3.44 1.59 14.86
N PRO A 385 3.57 0.39 15.44
CA PRO A 385 2.42 -0.38 15.91
C PRO A 385 1.70 0.34 17.07
N PRO A 386 0.44 -0.05 17.39
CA PRO A 386 -0.30 0.49 18.51
C PRO A 386 0.48 0.41 19.82
N GLY A 387 0.39 1.46 20.66
CA GLY A 387 1.10 1.54 21.93
C GLY A 387 2.53 2.13 21.85
N PHE A 388 3.07 2.38 20.66
CA PHE A 388 4.39 3.00 20.49
C PHE A 388 4.29 4.49 20.14
N ILE A 389 5.29 5.26 20.55
CA ILE A 389 5.40 6.69 20.23
C ILE A 389 5.47 6.83 18.69
N GLY A 390 4.64 7.74 18.13
CA GLY A 390 4.58 7.98 16.69
C GLY A 390 3.55 7.13 15.93
N HIS A 391 2.76 6.28 16.62
CA HIS A 391 1.68 5.51 16.00
C HIS A 391 0.72 6.39 15.18
N ASP A 392 0.31 7.55 15.71
CA ASP A 392 -0.63 8.45 15.03
C ASP A 392 -0.02 9.19 13.83
N ALA A 393 1.31 9.25 13.70
CA ALA A 393 1.97 9.90 12.57
C ALA A 393 1.89 9.07 11.28
N GLY A 394 1.83 7.72 11.41
CA GLY A 394 1.94 6.78 10.28
C GLY A 394 3.36 6.72 9.71
N GLY A 395 3.56 5.92 8.66
CA GLY A 395 4.86 5.75 8.02
C GLY A 395 5.10 6.72 6.86
N GLU A 396 6.34 7.12 6.66
CA GLU A 396 6.73 8.04 5.56
C GLU A 396 6.37 7.48 4.18
N LEU A 397 6.69 6.20 3.93
CA LEU A 397 6.37 5.52 2.68
C LEU A 397 4.86 5.38 2.49
N THR A 398 4.16 4.90 3.52
CA THR A 398 2.72 4.64 3.43
C THR A 398 1.91 5.92 3.29
N ASN A 399 2.28 6.99 3.98
CA ASN A 399 1.66 8.30 3.83
C ASN A 399 1.97 8.92 2.47
N GLY A 400 3.22 8.82 2.01
CA GLY A 400 3.63 9.32 0.70
C GLY A 400 2.82 8.72 -0.45
N ILE A 401 2.65 7.40 -0.47
CA ILE A 401 1.84 6.70 -1.49
C ILE A 401 0.34 7.02 -1.36
N ARG A 402 -0.16 7.17 -0.14
CA ARG A 402 -1.57 7.54 0.08
C ARG A 402 -1.91 8.94 -0.46
N GLN A 403 -0.97 9.88 -0.29
CA GLN A 403 -1.12 11.25 -0.78
C GLN A 403 -1.00 11.35 -2.30
N GLN A 404 -0.06 10.62 -2.88
CA GLN A 404 0.21 10.63 -4.31
C GLN A 404 0.57 9.22 -4.80
N PRO A 405 -0.42 8.44 -5.26
CA PRO A 405 -0.22 7.05 -5.70
C PRO A 405 0.59 6.91 -6.99
N PHE A 406 0.49 7.90 -7.87
CA PHE A 406 1.25 7.96 -9.13
C PHE A 406 2.59 8.63 -8.90
N ARG A 407 3.60 7.84 -8.59
CA ARG A 407 4.96 8.34 -8.35
C ARG A 407 6.03 7.29 -8.58
N VAL A 408 7.27 7.76 -8.68
CA VAL A 408 8.46 6.93 -8.58
C VAL A 408 8.86 6.82 -7.11
N VAL A 409 9.01 5.61 -6.61
CA VAL A 409 9.56 5.34 -5.27
C VAL A 409 10.93 4.73 -5.43
N LEU A 410 11.95 5.46 -4.96
CA LEU A 410 13.33 5.02 -4.99
C LEU A 410 13.78 4.55 -3.61
N PHE A 411 14.24 3.32 -3.55
CA PHE A 411 14.98 2.76 -2.43
C PHE A 411 16.47 2.72 -2.81
N ASP A 412 17.22 3.68 -2.32
CA ASP A 412 18.63 3.87 -2.67
C ASP A 412 19.54 3.03 -1.75
N GLU A 413 20.54 2.33 -2.31
CA GLU A 413 21.46 1.42 -1.61
C GLU A 413 20.75 0.28 -0.84
N ILE A 414 19.92 -0.51 -1.55
CA ILE A 414 19.06 -1.55 -0.96
C ILE A 414 19.84 -2.57 -0.09
N GLU A 415 21.11 -2.81 -0.39
CA GLU A 415 22.00 -3.69 0.36
C GLU A 415 22.27 -3.22 1.80
N LYS A 416 21.97 -1.97 2.13
CA LYS A 416 22.12 -1.40 3.47
C LYS A 416 20.88 -1.60 4.34
N ALA A 417 19.73 -1.94 3.73
CA ALA A 417 18.48 -2.09 4.44
C ALA A 417 18.52 -3.22 5.46
N HIS A 418 17.88 -3.01 6.61
CA HIS A 418 17.69 -4.08 7.59
C HIS A 418 16.86 -5.23 7.00
N GLN A 419 17.18 -6.48 7.34
CA GLN A 419 16.55 -7.67 6.74
C GLN A 419 15.01 -7.70 6.87
N ARG A 420 14.44 -7.17 7.95
CA ARG A 420 12.97 -7.09 8.13
C ARG A 420 12.28 -6.21 7.08
N LEU A 421 12.96 -5.17 6.58
CA LEU A 421 12.42 -4.35 5.51
C LEU A 421 12.36 -5.08 4.18
N LEU A 422 13.29 -6.00 3.93
CA LEU A 422 13.29 -6.82 2.72
C LEU A 422 12.03 -7.69 2.63
N ASP A 423 11.51 -8.18 3.76
CA ASP A 423 10.25 -8.93 3.81
C ASP A 423 9.03 -8.03 3.46
N LYS A 424 9.08 -6.73 3.80
CA LYS A 424 8.06 -5.76 3.40
C LYS A 424 8.11 -5.43 1.91
N PHE A 425 9.32 -5.37 1.34
CA PHE A 425 9.44 -5.20 -0.12
C PHE A 425 8.88 -6.40 -0.88
N LEU A 426 9.04 -7.63 -0.38
CA LEU A 426 8.38 -8.80 -0.97
C LEU A 426 6.86 -8.61 -1.03
N GLN A 427 6.23 -8.13 0.05
CA GLN A 427 4.80 -7.87 0.07
C GLN A 427 4.38 -6.82 -0.96
N ILE A 428 5.17 -5.75 -1.12
CA ILE A 428 4.92 -4.72 -2.15
C ILE A 428 5.03 -5.32 -3.55
N LEU A 429 6.08 -6.11 -3.82
CA LEU A 429 6.36 -6.67 -5.13
C LEU A 429 5.39 -7.78 -5.55
N ASP A 430 4.86 -8.55 -4.60
CA ASP A 430 3.95 -9.66 -4.86
C ASP A 430 2.48 -9.25 -4.86
N ASP A 431 2.06 -8.54 -3.80
CA ASP A 431 0.67 -8.18 -3.56
C ASP A 431 0.35 -6.76 -4.04
N GLY A 432 1.36 -5.92 -4.36
CA GLY A 432 1.18 -4.52 -4.70
C GLY A 432 0.55 -3.70 -3.57
N ARG A 433 0.63 -4.17 -2.34
CA ARG A 433 0.06 -3.52 -1.16
C ARG A 433 0.94 -3.71 0.06
N LEU A 434 0.78 -2.82 1.03
CA LEU A 434 1.43 -2.90 2.32
C LEU A 434 0.43 -2.51 3.42
N THR A 435 0.44 -3.22 4.53
CA THR A 435 -0.33 -2.84 5.71
C THR A 435 0.53 -1.95 6.60
N ASP A 436 0.05 -0.75 6.91
CA ASP A 436 0.74 0.19 7.79
C ASP A 436 0.64 -0.21 9.27
N GLY A 437 1.37 0.48 10.14
CA GLY A 437 1.36 0.24 11.58
C GLY A 437 -0.02 0.46 12.25
N ARG A 438 -0.95 1.16 11.60
CA ARG A 438 -2.33 1.37 12.06
C ARG A 438 -3.29 0.28 11.58
N GLY A 439 -2.82 -0.70 10.78
CA GLY A 439 -3.65 -1.72 10.15
C GLY A 439 -4.33 -1.27 8.86
N GLY A 440 -4.04 -0.08 8.36
CA GLY A 440 -4.55 0.43 7.08
C GLY A 440 -3.77 -0.13 5.89
N THR A 441 -4.47 -0.54 4.83
CA THR A 441 -3.83 -1.01 3.60
C THR A 441 -3.49 0.16 2.68
N VAL A 442 -2.29 0.14 2.11
CA VAL A 442 -1.79 1.08 1.11
C VAL A 442 -1.44 0.33 -0.17
N TYR A 443 -1.87 0.84 -1.33
CA TYR A 443 -1.70 0.20 -2.63
C TYR A 443 -0.59 0.86 -3.44
N PHE A 444 0.34 0.05 -3.96
CA PHE A 444 1.47 0.46 -4.80
C PHE A 444 1.24 0.15 -6.28
N THR A 445 0.02 -0.24 -6.64
CA THR A 445 -0.35 -0.67 -8.00
C THR A 445 -0.12 0.39 -9.07
N GLU A 446 -0.04 1.66 -8.71
CA GLU A 446 0.17 2.77 -9.64
C GLU A 446 1.59 3.36 -9.54
N ALA A 447 2.41 2.89 -8.59
CA ALA A 447 3.78 3.36 -8.41
C ALA A 447 4.77 2.62 -9.32
N LEU A 448 5.84 3.31 -9.71
CA LEU A 448 7.06 2.73 -10.25
C LEU A 448 8.06 2.55 -9.10
N ILE A 449 8.43 1.31 -8.80
CA ILE A 449 9.39 1.00 -7.74
C ILE A 449 10.79 0.90 -8.36
N VAL A 450 11.72 1.63 -7.81
CA VAL A 450 13.12 1.64 -8.24
C VAL A 450 14.01 1.30 -7.04
N PHE A 451 14.83 0.30 -7.19
CA PHE A 451 15.92 -0.01 -6.25
C PHE A 451 17.24 0.40 -6.87
N THR A 452 18.18 0.90 -6.09
CA THR A 452 19.56 1.05 -6.53
C THR A 452 20.50 0.25 -5.66
N THR A 453 21.62 -0.17 -6.24
CA THR A 453 22.66 -0.92 -5.55
C THR A 453 24.03 -0.67 -6.17
N ASN A 454 25.08 -0.86 -5.38
CA ASN A 454 26.46 -0.97 -5.83
C ASN A 454 27.01 -2.41 -5.73
N LEU A 455 26.12 -3.39 -5.46
CA LEU A 455 26.49 -4.80 -5.37
C LEU A 455 27.16 -5.29 -6.67
N GLY A 456 28.17 -6.10 -6.52
CA GLY A 456 28.87 -6.73 -7.62
C GLY A 456 29.94 -5.85 -8.28
N ILE A 457 30.15 -4.60 -7.83
CA ILE A 457 31.26 -3.75 -8.29
C ILE A 457 32.53 -4.10 -7.52
N VAL A 458 32.43 -4.11 -6.20
CA VAL A 458 33.47 -4.58 -5.29
C VAL A 458 32.88 -5.73 -4.46
N VAL A 459 33.61 -6.81 -4.32
CA VAL A 459 33.18 -8.01 -3.60
C VAL A 459 34.19 -8.39 -2.52
N PRO A 460 33.81 -9.09 -1.45
CA PRO A 460 34.76 -9.62 -0.48
C PRO A 460 35.62 -10.70 -1.13
N GLY A 461 36.96 -10.57 -1.04
CA GLY A 461 37.91 -11.60 -1.43
C GLY A 461 38.09 -12.67 -0.34
N GLU A 462 39.05 -13.61 -0.57
CA GLU A 462 39.32 -14.74 0.35
C GLU A 462 39.65 -14.30 1.77
N ASP A 463 40.34 -13.17 1.94
CA ASP A 463 40.69 -12.56 3.24
C ASP A 463 39.63 -11.58 3.77
N ASN A 464 38.42 -11.60 3.22
CA ASN A 464 37.38 -10.59 3.46
C ASN A 464 37.77 -9.16 3.14
N LYS A 465 38.84 -8.97 2.37
CA LYS A 465 39.25 -7.65 1.86
C LYS A 465 38.47 -7.33 0.59
N PRO A 466 38.12 -6.05 0.37
CA PRO A 466 37.43 -5.66 -0.85
C PRO A 466 38.30 -5.88 -2.09
N VAL A 467 37.73 -6.59 -3.09
CA VAL A 467 38.36 -6.85 -4.39
C VAL A 467 37.45 -6.29 -5.48
N GLU A 468 38.04 -5.61 -6.46
CA GLU A 468 37.29 -5.14 -7.64
C GLU A 468 36.84 -6.36 -8.46
N ASN A 469 35.53 -6.57 -8.56
CA ASN A 469 34.93 -7.64 -9.34
C ASN A 469 34.77 -7.23 -10.82
N VAL A 470 34.55 -5.94 -11.04
CA VAL A 470 34.47 -5.33 -12.36
C VAL A 470 35.31 -4.04 -12.41
N THR A 471 35.86 -3.75 -13.56
CA THR A 471 36.69 -2.57 -13.81
C THR A 471 36.20 -1.80 -15.04
N ASP A 472 36.66 -0.56 -15.19
CA ASP A 472 36.34 0.30 -16.35
C ASP A 472 37.03 -0.16 -17.66
N GLU A 473 37.96 -1.11 -17.60
CA GLU A 473 38.57 -1.74 -18.77
C GLU A 473 37.69 -2.82 -19.40
N MET A 474 36.69 -3.35 -18.65
CA MET A 474 35.80 -4.40 -19.13
C MET A 474 34.70 -3.85 -20.04
N GLU A 475 34.20 -4.69 -20.93
CA GLU A 475 33.05 -4.40 -21.77
C GLU A 475 31.75 -4.60 -20.99
N LEU A 476 30.71 -3.83 -21.32
CA LEU A 476 29.42 -3.86 -20.61
C LEU A 476 28.80 -5.27 -20.47
N PRO A 477 28.81 -6.17 -21.47
CA PRO A 477 28.26 -7.52 -21.31
C PRO A 477 28.94 -8.34 -20.21
N GLU A 478 30.27 -8.22 -20.06
CA GLU A 478 31.02 -8.89 -18.99
C GLU A 478 30.71 -8.28 -17.62
N ILE A 479 30.63 -6.96 -17.54
CA ILE A 479 30.23 -6.24 -16.33
C ILE A 479 28.81 -6.70 -15.91
N GLU A 480 27.88 -6.77 -16.86
CA GLU A 480 26.48 -7.19 -16.61
C GLU A 480 26.42 -8.63 -16.07
N GLU A 481 27.17 -9.55 -16.64
CA GLU A 481 27.21 -10.94 -16.19
C GLU A 481 27.74 -11.06 -14.77
N ARG A 482 28.88 -10.45 -14.46
CA ARG A 482 29.50 -10.51 -13.12
C ARG A 482 28.66 -9.83 -12.04
N VAL A 483 28.08 -8.69 -12.37
CA VAL A 483 27.22 -7.95 -11.44
C VAL A 483 25.96 -8.76 -11.12
N ARG A 484 25.32 -9.36 -12.13
CA ARG A 484 24.13 -10.20 -11.94
C ARG A 484 24.43 -11.44 -11.11
N GLN A 485 25.52 -12.13 -11.38
CA GLN A 485 25.95 -13.28 -10.60
C GLN A 485 26.15 -12.93 -9.12
N TYR A 486 26.80 -11.79 -8.84
CA TYR A 486 26.99 -11.40 -7.45
C TYR A 486 25.70 -10.97 -6.75
N ILE A 487 24.79 -10.28 -7.43
CA ILE A 487 23.46 -9.95 -6.90
C ILE A 487 22.69 -11.22 -6.55
N GLU A 488 22.77 -12.26 -7.38
CA GLU A 488 22.17 -13.56 -7.10
C GLU A 488 22.76 -14.19 -5.84
N VAL A 489 24.10 -14.23 -5.73
CA VAL A 489 24.81 -14.73 -4.54
C VAL A 489 24.40 -13.95 -3.30
N PHE A 490 24.32 -12.63 -3.38
CA PHE A 490 23.93 -11.77 -2.27
C PHE A 490 22.53 -12.13 -1.75
N PHE A 491 21.52 -12.16 -2.62
CA PHE A 491 20.16 -12.45 -2.20
C PHE A 491 19.95 -13.90 -1.78
N ARG A 492 20.52 -14.86 -2.49
CA ARG A 492 20.32 -16.30 -2.22
C ARG A 492 21.13 -16.81 -1.02
N HIS A 493 22.39 -16.38 -0.92
CA HIS A 493 23.34 -17.00 0.03
C HIS A 493 23.71 -16.08 1.20
N LEU A 494 23.92 -14.76 0.95
CA LEU A 494 24.36 -13.86 2.01
C LEU A 494 23.22 -13.38 2.91
N ILE A 495 22.06 -13.06 2.36
CA ILE A 495 20.90 -12.62 3.13
C ILE A 495 19.77 -13.66 3.21
N GLY A 496 19.86 -14.78 2.48
CA GLY A 496 18.89 -15.86 2.53
C GLY A 496 17.48 -15.47 2.09
N ARG A 497 17.34 -14.65 1.04
CA ARG A 497 16.06 -14.20 0.48
C ARG A 497 15.98 -14.46 -1.03
N PRO A 498 16.02 -15.75 -1.46
CA PRO A 498 15.96 -16.10 -2.89
C PRO A 498 14.68 -15.60 -3.57
N GLU A 499 13.57 -15.45 -2.81
CA GLU A 499 12.29 -14.97 -3.30
C GLU A 499 12.40 -13.53 -3.83
N LEU A 500 13.16 -12.67 -3.14
CA LEU A 500 13.36 -11.29 -3.56
C LEU A 500 14.13 -11.22 -4.88
N TYR A 501 15.18 -12.03 -5.03
CA TYR A 501 15.92 -12.14 -6.29
C TYR A 501 14.98 -12.53 -7.45
N ASN A 502 14.17 -13.58 -7.27
CA ASN A 502 13.24 -14.05 -8.29
C ASN A 502 12.22 -12.97 -8.74
N ARG A 503 11.97 -11.95 -7.91
CA ARG A 503 11.07 -10.83 -8.26
C ARG A 503 11.78 -9.72 -9.01
N VAL A 504 13.07 -9.52 -8.78
CA VAL A 504 13.83 -8.41 -9.35
C VAL A 504 14.74 -8.82 -10.51
N GLU A 505 15.03 -10.09 -10.70
CA GLU A 505 15.97 -10.63 -11.69
C GLU A 505 15.78 -10.04 -13.10
N GLN A 506 14.55 -10.06 -13.61
CA GLN A 506 14.23 -9.54 -14.95
C GLN A 506 14.21 -8.01 -15.01
N SER A 507 14.22 -7.34 -13.85
CA SER A 507 14.18 -5.89 -13.70
C SER A 507 15.56 -5.29 -13.47
N ILE A 508 16.61 -6.11 -13.39
CA ILE A 508 17.99 -5.66 -13.20
C ILE A 508 18.46 -4.93 -14.45
N VAL A 509 18.86 -3.68 -14.27
CA VAL A 509 19.45 -2.82 -15.28
C VAL A 509 20.85 -2.47 -14.78
N VAL A 510 21.87 -2.92 -15.49
CA VAL A 510 23.27 -2.66 -15.13
C VAL A 510 23.74 -1.40 -15.84
N PHE A 511 24.31 -0.49 -15.08
CA PHE A 511 24.92 0.74 -15.55
C PHE A 511 26.40 0.50 -15.79
N ASP A 512 26.90 0.99 -16.93
CA ASP A 512 28.33 0.97 -17.26
C ASP A 512 29.12 1.96 -16.41
N PHE A 513 30.44 1.80 -16.38
CA PHE A 513 31.34 2.84 -15.95
C PHE A 513 31.19 4.08 -16.84
N LEU A 514 31.48 5.23 -16.26
CA LEU A 514 31.48 6.46 -17.04
C LEU A 514 32.69 6.45 -17.99
N ARG A 515 32.44 6.37 -19.29
CA ARG A 515 33.48 6.37 -20.32
C ARG A 515 34.00 7.79 -20.58
N PRO A 516 35.23 7.94 -21.10
CA PRO A 516 35.88 9.27 -21.26
C PRO A 516 35.03 10.28 -22.05
N GLU A 517 34.36 9.86 -23.11
CA GLU A 517 33.55 10.75 -23.94
C GLU A 517 32.39 11.35 -23.16
N ALA A 518 31.68 10.50 -22.42
CA ALA A 518 30.56 10.93 -21.57
C ALA A 518 31.06 11.79 -20.37
N ALA A 519 32.24 11.49 -19.84
CA ALA A 519 32.86 12.27 -18.78
C ALA A 519 33.18 13.69 -19.24
N LEU A 520 33.75 13.86 -20.43
CA LEU A 520 33.98 15.15 -21.04
C LEU A 520 32.68 15.94 -21.26
N GLU A 521 31.64 15.30 -21.74
CA GLU A 521 30.33 15.97 -21.91
C GLU A 521 29.72 16.41 -20.57
N ILE A 522 29.83 15.59 -19.51
CA ILE A 522 29.39 15.98 -18.16
C ILE A 522 30.17 17.17 -17.65
N ALA A 523 31.48 17.16 -17.82
CA ALA A 523 32.35 18.25 -17.41
C ALA A 523 31.99 19.54 -18.14
N ASP A 524 31.86 19.50 -19.46
CA ASP A 524 31.52 20.67 -20.28
C ASP A 524 30.15 21.26 -19.92
N ARG A 525 29.14 20.40 -19.72
CA ARG A 525 27.83 20.86 -19.24
C ARG A 525 27.87 21.47 -17.84
N THR A 526 28.71 20.93 -16.96
CA THR A 526 28.85 21.48 -15.61
C THR A 526 29.49 22.86 -15.65
N ILE A 527 30.50 23.05 -16.49
CA ILE A 527 31.13 24.34 -16.74
C ILE A 527 30.13 25.34 -17.33
N GLY A 528 29.30 24.89 -18.30
CA GLY A 528 28.23 25.69 -18.86
C GLY A 528 27.20 26.17 -17.83
N ARG A 529 26.80 25.29 -16.88
CA ARG A 529 25.91 25.65 -15.76
C ARG A 529 26.54 26.72 -14.85
N VAL A 530 27.83 26.66 -14.61
CA VAL A 530 28.55 27.71 -13.86
C VAL A 530 28.52 29.03 -14.59
N ALA A 531 28.80 29.03 -15.90
CA ALA A 531 28.73 30.24 -16.75
C ALA A 531 27.33 30.85 -16.77
N ASP A 532 26.29 30.00 -16.89
CA ASP A 532 24.89 30.45 -16.84
C ASP A 532 24.50 31.01 -15.45
N ALA A 533 25.05 30.45 -14.36
CA ALA A 533 24.83 30.98 -13.02
C ALA A 533 25.47 32.37 -12.86
N VAL A 534 26.67 32.61 -13.38
CA VAL A 534 27.33 33.92 -13.41
C VAL A 534 26.48 34.92 -14.21
N ARG A 535 25.98 34.50 -15.37
CA ARG A 535 25.11 35.36 -16.21
C ARG A 535 23.81 35.74 -15.50
N ARG A 536 23.18 34.79 -14.85
CA ARG A 536 21.88 35.05 -14.15
C ARG A 536 22.08 35.93 -12.91
N ASN A 537 23.11 35.69 -12.12
CA ASN A 537 23.25 36.34 -10.82
C ASN A 537 23.96 37.72 -10.92
N PHE A 538 24.85 37.88 -11.88
CA PHE A 538 25.68 39.07 -11.99
C PHE A 538 25.50 39.83 -13.31
N GLY A 539 24.80 39.28 -14.30
CA GLY A 539 24.67 39.84 -15.63
C GLY A 539 25.98 39.86 -16.42
N ALA A 540 26.99 39.12 -16.00
CA ALA A 540 28.30 39.01 -16.60
C ALA A 540 28.47 37.73 -17.42
N THR A 541 29.32 37.73 -18.45
CA THR A 541 29.66 36.53 -19.22
C THR A 541 30.95 35.90 -18.68
N LEU A 542 30.98 34.56 -18.58
CA LEU A 542 32.20 33.84 -18.21
C LEU A 542 32.79 33.17 -19.45
N GLU A 543 34.03 33.50 -19.77
CA GLU A 543 34.77 32.99 -20.92
C GLU A 543 36.07 32.32 -20.45
N PHE A 544 36.55 31.39 -21.24
CA PHE A 544 37.80 30.67 -20.95
C PHE A 544 38.77 30.80 -22.15
N SER A 545 40.04 30.90 -21.87
CA SER A 545 41.06 30.64 -22.92
C SER A 545 41.01 29.16 -23.31
N ASP A 546 41.47 28.83 -24.51
CA ASP A 546 41.48 27.42 -24.97
C ASP A 546 42.32 26.55 -24.04
N SER A 547 43.45 27.06 -23.56
CA SER A 547 44.34 26.35 -22.61
C SER A 547 43.70 26.15 -21.25
N ALA A 548 43.02 27.15 -20.70
CA ALA A 548 42.32 27.02 -19.41
C ALA A 548 41.16 26.04 -19.48
N ARG A 549 40.43 26.03 -20.60
CA ARG A 549 39.32 25.07 -20.79
C ARG A 549 39.84 23.65 -20.95
N GLU A 550 40.89 23.43 -21.73
CA GLU A 550 41.49 22.11 -21.92
C GLU A 550 42.03 21.54 -20.58
N GLU A 551 42.75 22.35 -19.82
CA GLU A 551 43.26 21.97 -18.50
C GLU A 551 42.13 21.63 -17.54
N LEU A 552 41.05 22.45 -17.50
CA LEU A 552 39.88 22.23 -16.67
C LEU A 552 39.19 20.89 -16.99
N LEU A 553 39.01 20.60 -18.28
CA LEU A 553 38.42 19.33 -18.74
C LEU A 553 39.32 18.14 -18.40
N GLN A 554 40.63 18.26 -18.63
CA GLN A 554 41.59 17.21 -18.33
C GLN A 554 41.61 16.88 -16.84
N GLN A 555 41.66 17.90 -15.98
CA GLN A 555 41.64 17.70 -14.53
C GLN A 555 40.31 17.14 -14.03
N ALA A 556 39.21 17.63 -14.54
CA ALA A 556 37.85 17.15 -14.16
C ALA A 556 37.63 15.67 -14.52
N THR A 557 38.26 15.17 -15.59
CA THR A 557 38.11 13.81 -16.10
C THR A 557 39.29 12.89 -15.79
N TYR A 558 40.30 13.36 -15.05
CA TYR A 558 41.50 12.58 -14.73
C TYR A 558 41.19 11.32 -13.91
N ASN A 559 40.23 11.38 -13.00
CA ASN A 559 39.84 10.25 -12.15
C ASN A 559 38.34 10.03 -12.17
N LEU A 560 37.90 9.00 -12.88
CA LEU A 560 36.51 8.66 -13.06
C LEU A 560 35.94 7.66 -12.02
N ARG A 561 36.74 7.27 -10.99
CA ARG A 561 36.31 6.29 -9.97
C ARG A 561 35.00 6.69 -9.24
N ASN A 562 34.77 7.97 -9.06
CA ASN A 562 33.55 8.51 -8.43
C ASN A 562 32.48 8.94 -9.46
N GLY A 563 32.68 8.60 -10.73
CA GLY A 563 31.75 8.92 -11.81
C GLY A 563 31.50 10.42 -11.94
N GLY A 564 30.29 10.78 -12.36
CA GLY A 564 29.88 12.19 -12.52
C GLY A 564 29.93 13.01 -11.23
N ARG A 565 29.73 12.40 -10.04
CA ARG A 565 29.92 13.10 -8.75
C ARG A 565 31.35 13.56 -8.57
N GLY A 566 32.33 12.73 -8.96
CA GLY A 566 33.75 13.11 -8.93
C GLY A 566 34.06 14.29 -9.84
N ILE A 567 33.52 14.28 -11.07
CA ILE A 567 33.69 15.37 -12.04
C ILE A 567 33.14 16.68 -11.46
N VAL A 568 31.91 16.68 -10.93
CA VAL A 568 31.28 17.86 -10.34
C VAL A 568 32.10 18.39 -9.16
N ALA A 569 32.52 17.51 -8.24
CA ALA A 569 33.33 17.89 -7.07
C ALA A 569 34.68 18.49 -7.48
N THR A 570 35.30 17.95 -8.53
CA THR A 570 36.56 18.51 -9.08
C THR A 570 36.33 19.90 -9.66
N ILE A 571 35.29 20.08 -10.50
CA ILE A 571 34.93 21.39 -11.06
C ILE A 571 34.59 22.39 -9.95
N GLU A 572 33.92 21.97 -8.90
CA GLU A 572 33.64 22.81 -7.73
C GLU A 572 34.96 23.29 -7.07
N SER A 573 35.91 22.39 -6.90
CA SER A 573 37.19 22.71 -6.28
C SER A 573 38.07 23.63 -7.13
N ILE A 574 38.19 23.32 -8.44
CA ILE A 574 39.17 23.99 -9.32
C ILE A 574 38.61 25.23 -10.05
N LEU A 575 37.27 25.31 -10.20
CA LEU A 575 36.64 26.45 -10.87
C LEU A 575 35.68 27.20 -9.95
N LEU A 576 34.65 26.56 -9.39
CA LEU A 576 33.55 27.25 -8.72
C LEU A 576 34.02 27.98 -7.45
N ASN A 577 34.83 27.34 -6.59
CA ASN A 577 35.34 27.93 -5.36
C ASN A 577 36.27 29.09 -5.62
N PRO A 578 37.28 28.99 -6.52
CA PRO A 578 38.13 30.14 -6.89
C PRO A 578 37.33 31.29 -7.53
N LEU A 579 36.40 30.97 -8.45
CA LEU A 579 35.55 31.96 -9.08
C LEU A 579 34.68 32.71 -8.08
N ALA A 580 34.09 31.99 -7.11
CA ALA A 580 33.31 32.61 -6.05
C ALA A 580 34.12 33.59 -5.20
N ARG A 581 35.41 33.28 -4.91
CA ARG A 581 36.31 34.19 -4.20
C ARG A 581 36.58 35.46 -5.01
N GLU A 582 36.87 35.33 -6.32
CA GLU A 582 37.08 36.48 -7.20
C GLU A 582 35.82 37.37 -7.32
N LEU A 583 34.66 36.75 -7.55
CA LEU A 583 33.38 37.48 -7.66
C LEU A 583 32.99 38.17 -6.35
N PHE A 584 33.37 37.60 -5.20
CA PHE A 584 33.13 38.21 -3.90
C PHE A 584 34.07 39.39 -3.64
N ALA A 585 35.36 39.25 -4.01
CA ALA A 585 36.37 40.29 -3.85
C ALA A 585 36.16 41.46 -4.84
N ARG A 586 35.75 41.16 -6.06
CA ARG A 586 35.55 42.11 -7.17
C ARG A 586 34.25 41.78 -7.90
N PRO A 587 33.11 42.25 -7.41
CA PRO A 587 31.84 42.02 -8.10
C PRO A 587 31.86 42.61 -9.52
N PRO A 588 31.48 41.82 -10.54
CA PRO A 588 31.50 42.32 -11.92
C PRO A 588 30.36 43.31 -12.18
N VAL A 589 30.57 44.16 -13.14
CA VAL A 589 29.52 45.06 -13.64
C VAL A 589 28.64 44.30 -14.66
N PRO A 590 27.32 44.52 -14.67
CA PRO A 590 26.46 43.91 -15.68
C PRO A 590 26.94 44.20 -17.10
N GLY A 591 27.04 43.14 -17.94
CA GLY A 591 27.59 43.21 -19.29
C GLY A 591 29.14 43.01 -19.38
N GLN A 592 29.82 42.86 -18.26
CA GLN A 592 31.25 42.57 -18.23
C GLN A 592 31.53 41.14 -18.70
N ALA A 593 32.59 40.99 -19.51
CA ALA A 593 33.17 39.67 -19.80
C ALA A 593 34.27 39.36 -18.77
N LEU A 594 34.12 38.22 -18.12
CA LEU A 594 35.10 37.66 -17.19
C LEU A 594 35.86 36.55 -17.91
N ARG A 595 37.10 36.77 -18.25
CA ARG A 595 37.92 35.80 -18.97
C ARG A 595 38.91 35.12 -18.06
N VAL A 596 38.81 33.79 -17.94
CA VAL A 596 39.75 32.94 -17.24
C VAL A 596 40.87 32.57 -18.20
N ALA A 597 42.08 33.10 -17.96
CA ALA A 597 43.26 32.86 -18.80
C ALA A 597 43.97 31.56 -18.42
N ALA A 598 44.08 31.26 -17.11
CA ALA A 598 44.68 30.04 -16.60
C ALA A 598 44.09 29.64 -15.23
N ILE A 599 44.33 28.41 -14.85
CA ILE A 599 43.97 27.83 -13.55
C ILE A 599 45.25 27.34 -12.91
N GLU A 600 45.66 27.95 -11.79
CA GLU A 600 46.94 27.65 -11.16
C GLU A 600 46.77 27.00 -9.79
N PRO A 601 47.48 25.91 -9.47
CA PRO A 601 47.49 25.33 -8.14
C PRO A 601 48.22 26.24 -7.16
N GLN A 602 47.61 26.55 -6.02
CA GLN A 602 48.20 27.31 -4.93
C GLN A 602 48.10 26.53 -3.61
N GLY A 603 49.12 25.73 -3.30
CA GLY A 603 49.09 24.82 -2.15
C GLY A 603 48.02 23.74 -2.31
N GLN A 604 47.03 23.73 -1.42
CA GLN A 604 45.87 22.81 -1.51
C GLN A 604 44.65 23.42 -2.26
N ASN A 605 44.78 24.65 -2.74
CA ASN A 605 43.69 25.37 -3.43
C ASN A 605 44.09 25.69 -4.88
N TYR A 606 43.11 26.18 -5.63
CA TYR A 606 43.31 26.72 -6.97
C TYR A 606 43.00 28.22 -7.01
N VAL A 607 43.65 28.91 -7.91
CA VAL A 607 43.46 30.35 -8.21
C VAL A 607 43.20 30.51 -9.69
N LEU A 608 42.28 31.39 -10.05
CA LEU A 608 42.02 31.77 -11.43
C LEU A 608 42.84 32.98 -11.80
N VAL A 609 43.55 32.87 -12.91
CA VAL A 609 44.19 34.05 -13.55
C VAL A 609 43.12 34.67 -14.45
N MET A 610 42.68 35.88 -14.09
CA MET A 610 41.65 36.61 -14.82
C MET A 610 42.29 37.67 -15.73
N GLU A 611 41.77 37.79 -16.97
CA GLU A 611 42.11 38.86 -17.93
C GLU A 611 41.05 39.92 -17.96
#